data_acb60ae3c54d4c45befb91a42f5e97ef
#
_entry.id   acb60ae3c54d4c45befb91a42f5e97ef
#
_cell.length_a   1.000
_cell.length_b   1.000
_cell.length_c   1.000
_cell.angle_alpha   90.00
_cell.angle_beta   90.00
_cell.angle_gamma   90.00
#
_symmetry.space_group_name_H-M   'P 1'
#
loop_
_entity.id
_entity.type
_entity.pdbx_description
1 polymer ?
#
loop_
_entity_poly.entity_id
_entity_poly.type
_entity_poly.pdbx_seq_one_letter_code
_entity_poly.pdbx_strand_id
1 'polypeptide(L)'
;MAVRNVISTLTQDGTEVMGPGVLMYHYPGNDIMNGSLLTVESNHFCVLKSRGAILNVYETGQYPVETPQRPLIGSFQQAFYGGQSPWQYEVLFVARAKSVAKAQGMALSSELAELVYDVDYYVHVETKEDAVKLVTHMPYSGHLLTTEALNAYAAPMVEQAINQLVQVTPLERVNEKIHEITELVRGHLQEFLAIYGITLNDVKVLMRPGDERMRELISLRAFGLSELDAVRYYVALKMAERGLVSAPNGSLEGVVPGVPHLG
;
A
#
# COMPACT_ATOMS: atom_id res chain seq x y z
N MET A 1 18.27 7.31 41.15
CA MET A 1 17.79 5.96 40.80
C MET A 1 17.54 5.99 39.30
N ALA A 2 18.21 5.18 38.49
CA ALA A 2 17.92 5.07 37.06
C ALA A 2 16.53 4.43 36.91
N VAL A 3 15.61 5.10 36.27
CA VAL A 3 14.27 4.58 36.00
C VAL A 3 14.42 3.55 34.87
N ARG A 4 14.12 2.29 35.15
CA ARG A 4 14.04 1.24 34.13
C ARG A 4 12.84 1.54 33.26
N ASN A 5 13.07 1.82 32.01
CA ASN A 5 12.00 2.10 31.04
C ASN A 5 11.42 0.79 30.49
N VAL A 6 10.11 0.77 30.31
CA VAL A 6 9.44 -0.26 29.51
C VAL A 6 9.43 0.24 28.06
N ILE A 7 10.00 -0.57 27.19
CA ILE A 7 10.06 -0.30 25.74
C ILE A 7 8.99 -1.16 25.08
N SER A 8 7.98 -0.53 24.51
CA SER A 8 6.85 -1.19 23.87
C SER A 8 6.30 -0.34 22.71
N THR A 9 5.33 -0.87 22.03
CA THR A 9 4.56 -0.14 21.01
C THR A 9 3.45 0.75 21.59
N LEU A 10 3.26 0.69 22.92
CA LEU A 10 2.31 1.54 23.63
C LEU A 10 2.98 2.86 24.04
N THR A 11 2.28 3.95 23.82
CA THR A 11 2.64 5.26 24.37
C THR A 11 2.34 5.34 25.86
N GLN A 12 2.78 6.41 26.53
CA GLN A 12 2.58 6.58 27.98
C GLN A 12 1.11 6.66 28.39
N ASP A 13 0.23 7.09 27.50
CA ASP A 13 -1.23 7.13 27.68
C ASP A 13 -1.94 5.80 27.33
N GLY A 14 -1.17 4.78 26.96
CA GLY A 14 -1.69 3.45 26.61
C GLY A 14 -2.19 3.31 25.17
N THR A 15 -1.95 4.30 24.31
CA THR A 15 -2.33 4.23 22.89
C THR A 15 -1.33 3.34 22.14
N GLU A 16 -1.85 2.41 21.31
CA GLU A 16 -1.03 1.56 20.43
C GLU A 16 -0.55 2.36 19.22
N VAL A 17 0.77 2.41 19.00
CA VAL A 17 1.39 3.09 17.85
C VAL A 17 1.32 2.25 16.59
N MET A 18 1.46 0.93 16.76
CA MET A 18 1.43 -0.04 15.65
C MET A 18 -0.01 -0.38 15.24
N GLY A 19 -0.78 0.66 14.92
CA GLY A 19 -2.15 0.52 14.41
C GLY A 19 -2.22 0.02 12.96
N PRO A 20 -3.43 -0.12 12.42
CA PRO A 20 -3.63 -0.51 11.01
C PRO A 20 -2.86 0.39 10.05
N GLY A 21 -2.18 -0.22 9.10
CA GLY A 21 -1.37 0.50 8.11
C GLY A 21 0.04 0.89 8.57
N VAL A 22 0.43 0.63 9.82
CA VAL A 22 1.81 0.81 10.27
C VAL A 22 2.58 -0.50 10.11
N LEU A 23 3.61 -0.49 9.28
CA LEU A 23 4.46 -1.66 9.00
C LEU A 23 5.66 -1.74 9.94
N MET A 24 6.20 -0.58 10.34
CA MET A 24 7.35 -0.51 11.23
C MET A 24 7.27 0.76 12.09
N TYR A 25 7.70 0.62 13.34
CA TYR A 25 7.84 1.72 14.29
C TYR A 25 9.25 1.75 14.87
N HIS A 26 9.95 2.85 14.68
CA HIS A 26 11.23 3.13 15.30
C HIS A 26 10.98 3.82 16.65
N TYR A 27 11.27 3.13 17.74
CA TYR A 27 11.09 3.66 19.08
C TYR A 27 11.95 4.92 19.30
N PRO A 28 11.37 6.06 19.68
CA PRO A 28 12.08 7.35 19.70
C PRO A 28 13.04 7.54 20.89
N GLY A 29 13.09 6.58 21.84
CA GLY A 29 13.92 6.70 23.02
C GLY A 29 15.40 6.49 22.71
N ASN A 30 16.21 7.51 22.94
CA ASN A 30 17.66 7.43 22.78
C ASN A 30 18.38 6.87 24.00
N ASP A 31 17.73 6.83 25.18
CA ASP A 31 18.29 6.42 26.46
C ASP A 31 17.83 5.02 26.87
N ILE A 32 18.09 4.04 26.01
CA ILE A 32 17.81 2.64 26.34
C ILE A 32 18.89 2.14 27.27
N MET A 33 18.53 2.01 28.55
CA MET A 33 19.45 1.55 29.60
C MET A 33 19.50 0.02 29.68
N ASN A 34 20.65 -0.48 30.12
CA ASN A 34 20.78 -1.89 30.47
C ASN A 34 19.76 -2.27 31.57
N GLY A 35 19.03 -3.35 31.35
CA GLY A 35 17.95 -3.81 32.22
C GLY A 35 16.59 -3.12 31.97
N SER A 36 16.43 -2.29 30.95
CA SER A 36 15.12 -1.90 30.44
C SER A 36 14.35 -3.14 29.98
N LEU A 37 13.03 -3.13 30.16
CA LEU A 37 12.17 -4.24 29.75
C LEU A 37 11.61 -3.99 28.35
N LEU A 38 11.98 -4.83 27.40
CA LEU A 38 11.42 -4.85 26.07
C LEU A 38 10.18 -5.75 26.04
N THR A 39 9.03 -5.20 25.69
CA THR A 39 7.78 -5.96 25.52
C THR A 39 7.43 -6.02 24.03
N VAL A 40 7.30 -7.22 23.50
CA VAL A 40 6.96 -7.48 22.09
C VAL A 40 5.61 -8.19 22.05
N GLU A 41 4.63 -7.55 21.43
CA GLU A 41 3.29 -8.09 21.27
C GLU A 41 3.26 -9.26 20.26
N SER A 42 2.18 -10.07 20.29
CA SER A 42 2.09 -11.34 19.56
C SER A 42 2.14 -11.20 18.02
N ASN A 43 1.82 -10.04 17.52
CA ASN A 43 1.77 -9.72 16.08
C ASN A 43 2.95 -8.86 15.63
N HIS A 44 4.02 -8.79 16.40
CA HIS A 44 5.20 -8.00 16.10
C HIS A 44 6.49 -8.82 16.16
N PHE A 45 7.48 -8.38 15.38
CA PHE A 45 8.89 -8.61 15.65
C PHE A 45 9.49 -7.35 16.27
N CYS A 46 10.55 -7.52 17.02
CA CYS A 46 11.34 -6.39 17.48
C CYS A 46 12.81 -6.59 17.12
N VAL A 47 13.36 -5.68 16.34
CA VAL A 47 14.76 -5.67 15.92
C VAL A 47 15.54 -4.71 16.80
N LEU A 48 16.53 -5.23 17.50
CA LEU A 48 17.47 -4.46 18.30
C LEU A 48 18.74 -4.21 17.48
N LYS A 49 19.08 -2.95 17.29
CA LYS A 49 20.30 -2.52 16.60
C LYS A 49 21.21 -1.73 17.54
N SER A 50 22.48 -1.72 17.26
CA SER A 50 23.44 -0.81 17.86
C SER A 50 24.51 -0.44 16.86
N ARG A 51 24.73 0.84 16.66
CA ARG A 51 25.72 1.38 15.71
C ARG A 51 25.59 0.79 14.30
N GLY A 52 24.36 0.63 13.83
CA GLY A 52 24.05 0.06 12.52
C GLY A 52 24.12 -1.47 12.44
N ALA A 53 24.66 -2.16 13.47
CA ALA A 53 24.67 -3.62 13.51
C ALA A 53 23.39 -4.16 14.19
N ILE A 54 22.81 -5.20 13.62
CA ILE A 54 21.70 -5.93 14.24
C ILE A 54 22.27 -6.83 15.34
N LEU A 55 21.76 -6.65 16.56
CA LEU A 55 22.18 -7.44 17.70
C LEU A 55 21.28 -8.66 17.91
N ASN A 56 19.97 -8.47 17.81
CA ASN A 56 19.00 -9.54 17.99
C ASN A 56 17.66 -9.19 17.33
N VAL A 57 16.86 -10.23 17.07
CA VAL A 57 15.45 -10.12 16.64
C VAL A 57 14.60 -10.91 17.61
N TYR A 58 13.74 -10.21 18.33
CA TYR A 58 12.83 -10.78 19.31
C TYR A 58 11.46 -11.04 18.71
N GLU A 59 10.85 -12.13 19.14
CA GLU A 59 9.44 -12.44 18.92
C GLU A 59 8.61 -12.03 20.13
N THR A 60 7.35 -12.45 20.14
CA THR A 60 6.44 -12.23 21.27
C THR A 60 7.07 -12.58 22.62
N GLY A 61 6.97 -11.68 23.56
CA GLY A 61 7.46 -11.89 24.92
C GLY A 61 8.01 -10.64 25.58
N GLN A 62 8.59 -10.87 26.76
CA GLN A 62 9.25 -9.82 27.52
C GLN A 62 10.72 -10.20 27.70
N TYR A 63 11.60 -9.27 27.37
CA TYR A 63 13.03 -9.49 27.36
C TYR A 63 13.75 -8.35 28.09
N PRO A 64 14.70 -8.66 28.98
CA PRO A 64 15.60 -7.63 29.46
C PRO A 64 16.53 -7.18 28.34
N VAL A 65 16.69 -5.89 28.16
CA VAL A 65 17.71 -5.35 27.27
C VAL A 65 19.06 -5.54 27.96
N GLU A 66 19.83 -6.51 27.49
CA GLU A 66 21.18 -6.77 28.02
C GLU A 66 22.21 -6.14 27.08
N THR A 67 23.06 -5.28 27.63
CA THR A 67 24.25 -4.83 26.89
C THR A 67 25.20 -6.02 26.77
N PRO A 68 25.80 -6.26 25.58
CA PRO A 68 26.83 -7.26 25.41
C PRO A 68 27.96 -6.99 26.43
N GLN A 69 28.05 -7.80 27.45
CA GLN A 69 29.11 -7.71 28.46
C GLN A 69 30.41 -8.17 27.80
N ARG A 70 31.25 -7.23 27.38
CA ARG A 70 32.68 -7.47 27.29
C ARG A 70 33.26 -7.21 28.71
N PRO A 71 33.70 -8.25 29.42
CA PRO A 71 33.90 -8.19 30.90
C PRO A 71 34.98 -7.22 31.41
N LEU A 72 35.75 -6.57 30.53
CA LEU A 72 36.89 -5.72 30.95
C LEU A 72 36.88 -4.29 30.42
N ILE A 73 36.03 -3.96 29.47
CA ILE A 73 36.03 -2.62 28.84
C ILE A 73 34.74 -1.83 29.23
N GLY A 74 33.64 -2.50 29.56
CA GLY A 74 32.35 -1.87 29.82
C GLY A 74 32.35 -1.02 31.12
N SER A 75 32.99 -1.48 32.19
CA SER A 75 33.03 -0.75 33.47
C SER A 75 33.90 0.52 33.42
N PHE A 76 35.00 0.51 32.66
CA PHE A 76 35.84 1.69 32.46
C PHE A 76 35.17 2.74 31.58
N GLN A 77 34.45 2.32 30.54
CA GLN A 77 33.74 3.26 29.64
C GLN A 77 32.52 3.87 30.34
N GLN A 78 31.77 3.13 31.17
CA GLN A 78 30.67 3.70 31.95
C GLN A 78 31.12 4.82 32.89
N ALA A 79 32.30 4.70 33.49
CA ALA A 79 32.87 5.72 34.36
C ALA A 79 33.27 6.99 33.61
N PHE A 80 33.73 6.88 32.38
CA PHE A 80 34.13 8.02 31.55
C PHE A 80 32.92 8.80 30.97
N TYR A 81 31.77 8.15 30.77
CA TYR A 81 30.58 8.77 30.18
C TYR A 81 29.49 9.10 31.21
N GLY A 82 29.86 9.26 32.49
CA GLY A 82 28.92 9.70 33.54
C GLY A 82 27.74 8.79 33.77
N GLY A 83 27.92 7.46 33.55
CA GLY A 83 26.87 6.46 33.75
C GLY A 83 25.91 6.29 32.56
N GLN A 84 26.07 7.07 31.52
CA GLN A 84 25.33 6.85 30.25
C GLN A 84 26.04 5.77 29.44
N SER A 85 25.25 4.85 28.87
CA SER A 85 25.81 3.85 27.96
C SER A 85 26.31 4.57 26.69
N PRO A 86 27.59 4.40 26.30
CA PRO A 86 28.10 4.93 25.04
C PRO A 86 27.50 4.22 23.81
N TRP A 87 26.66 3.22 24.06
CA TRP A 87 26.01 2.42 23.03
C TRP A 87 24.61 2.97 22.80
N GLN A 88 24.44 3.62 21.64
CA GLN A 88 23.11 3.97 21.18
C GLN A 88 22.42 2.69 20.68
N TYR A 89 21.37 2.30 21.35
CA TYR A 89 20.49 1.22 20.92
C TYR A 89 19.34 1.82 20.12
N GLU A 90 19.00 1.18 19.04
CA GLU A 90 17.81 1.45 18.24
C GLU A 90 16.88 0.25 18.37
N VAL A 91 15.63 0.50 18.68
CA VAL A 91 14.59 -0.53 18.78
C VAL A 91 13.57 -0.27 17.69
N LEU A 92 13.37 -1.25 16.80
CA LEU A 92 12.41 -1.18 15.72
C LEU A 92 11.40 -2.32 15.84
N PHE A 93 10.14 -1.95 15.96
CA PHE A 93 9.03 -2.91 15.93
C PHE A 93 8.54 -3.07 14.50
N VAL A 94 8.30 -4.30 14.07
CA VAL A 94 7.86 -4.67 12.72
C VAL A 94 6.55 -5.44 12.83
N ALA A 95 5.53 -5.02 12.10
CA ALA A 95 4.23 -5.67 12.09
C ALA A 95 4.28 -7.00 11.33
N ARG A 96 3.74 -8.05 11.94
CA ARG A 96 3.49 -9.37 11.32
C ARG A 96 2.08 -9.46 10.75
N ALA A 97 1.16 -8.64 11.27
CA ALA A 97 -0.21 -8.61 10.80
C ALA A 97 -0.29 -8.18 9.33
N LYS A 98 -1.25 -8.77 8.61
CA LYS A 98 -1.52 -8.38 7.22
C LYS A 98 -2.03 -6.95 7.17
N SER A 99 -1.42 -6.15 6.32
CA SER A 99 -1.80 -4.77 6.05
C SER A 99 -2.18 -4.60 4.59
N VAL A 100 -3.02 -3.61 4.30
CA VAL A 100 -3.43 -3.26 2.94
C VAL A 100 -2.75 -1.98 2.53
N ALA A 101 -2.06 -2.01 1.40
CA ALA A 101 -1.58 -0.82 0.73
C ALA A 101 -2.41 -0.57 -0.54
N LYS A 102 -2.55 0.69 -0.92
CA LYS A 102 -3.42 1.11 -2.02
C LYS A 102 -2.65 1.97 -3.01
N ALA A 103 -2.66 1.57 -4.26
CA ALA A 103 -2.14 2.36 -5.37
C ALA A 103 -3.30 2.80 -6.26
N GLN A 104 -3.24 4.02 -6.74
CA GLN A 104 -4.21 4.59 -7.67
C GLN A 104 -3.46 5.32 -8.78
N GLY A 105 -4.02 5.29 -9.98
CA GLY A 105 -3.41 5.99 -11.10
C GLY A 105 -4.28 5.93 -12.35
N MET A 106 -3.67 6.32 -13.46
CA MET A 106 -4.31 6.37 -14.77
C MET A 106 -3.47 5.62 -15.79
N ALA A 107 -4.14 4.99 -16.74
CA ALA A 107 -3.54 4.34 -17.89
C ALA A 107 -4.32 4.70 -19.16
N LEU A 108 -3.69 4.61 -20.31
CA LEU A 108 -4.34 4.84 -21.61
C LEU A 108 -4.49 3.52 -22.36
N SER A 109 -5.69 3.25 -22.88
CA SER A 109 -5.93 2.12 -23.79
C SER A 109 -5.21 2.32 -25.13
N SER A 110 -5.27 1.30 -26.01
CA SER A 110 -4.70 1.40 -27.37
C SER A 110 -5.31 2.54 -28.20
N GLU A 111 -6.54 2.94 -27.89
CA GLU A 111 -7.23 4.08 -28.53
C GLU A 111 -7.01 5.40 -27.80
N LEU A 112 -6.09 5.45 -26.83
CA LEU A 112 -5.81 6.60 -25.99
C LEU A 112 -6.99 7.00 -25.07
N ALA A 113 -7.92 6.07 -24.81
CA ALA A 113 -8.98 6.30 -23.84
C ALA A 113 -8.41 6.18 -22.42
N GLU A 114 -8.75 7.14 -21.57
CA GLU A 114 -8.31 7.21 -20.19
C GLU A 114 -9.03 6.19 -19.31
N LEU A 115 -8.26 5.43 -18.57
CA LEU A 115 -8.69 4.45 -17.57
C LEU A 115 -8.09 4.80 -16.22
N VAL A 116 -8.92 4.88 -15.20
CA VAL A 116 -8.47 5.00 -13.81
C VAL A 116 -8.39 3.60 -13.23
N TYR A 117 -7.30 3.32 -12.54
CA TYR A 117 -7.13 2.06 -11.81
C TYR A 117 -7.01 2.29 -10.29
N ASP A 118 -7.56 1.33 -9.56
CA ASP A 118 -7.39 1.17 -8.11
C ASP A 118 -6.77 -0.22 -7.87
N VAL A 119 -5.66 -0.27 -7.14
CA VAL A 119 -4.97 -1.51 -6.79
C VAL A 119 -4.86 -1.63 -5.28
N ASP A 120 -5.54 -2.63 -4.70
CA ASP A 120 -5.35 -3.02 -3.31
C ASP A 120 -4.39 -4.22 -3.27
N TYR A 121 -3.29 -4.11 -2.52
CA TYR A 121 -2.38 -5.23 -2.32
C TYR A 121 -2.12 -5.47 -0.84
N TYR A 122 -2.11 -6.75 -0.48
CA TYR A 122 -2.04 -7.22 0.90
C TYR A 122 -0.65 -7.71 1.20
N VAL A 123 -0.04 -7.16 2.24
CA VAL A 123 1.36 -7.42 2.60
C VAL A 123 1.52 -7.76 4.07
N HIS A 124 2.57 -8.51 4.39
CA HIS A 124 3.01 -8.75 5.77
C HIS A 124 4.49 -9.11 5.81
N VAL A 125 5.07 -9.14 7.01
CA VAL A 125 6.42 -9.65 7.25
C VAL A 125 6.32 -11.00 7.94
N GLU A 126 6.87 -12.04 7.33
CA GLU A 126 6.64 -13.41 7.76
C GLU A 126 7.69 -13.91 8.77
N THR A 127 8.96 -13.65 8.49
CA THR A 127 10.09 -14.21 9.25
C THR A 127 10.95 -13.13 9.92
N LYS A 128 11.80 -13.55 10.85
CA LYS A 128 12.80 -12.67 11.48
C LYS A 128 13.79 -12.10 10.46
N GLU A 129 14.20 -12.92 9.51
CA GLU A 129 15.11 -12.56 8.44
C GLU A 129 14.48 -11.48 7.55
N ASP A 130 13.18 -11.57 7.30
CA ASP A 130 12.44 -10.58 6.53
C ASP A 130 12.28 -9.27 7.31
N ALA A 131 12.04 -9.32 8.62
CA ALA A 131 12.06 -8.14 9.48
C ALA A 131 13.43 -7.42 9.44
N VAL A 132 14.52 -8.20 9.40
CA VAL A 132 15.88 -7.65 9.22
C VAL A 132 16.04 -6.97 7.88
N LYS A 133 15.57 -7.59 6.78
CA LYS A 133 15.62 -6.95 5.45
C LYS A 133 14.82 -5.65 5.43
N LEU A 134 13.62 -5.63 6.03
CA LEU A 134 12.78 -4.44 6.09
C LEU A 134 13.52 -3.27 6.76
N VAL A 135 14.02 -3.48 7.96
CA VAL A 135 14.69 -2.41 8.74
C VAL A 135 16.04 -1.98 8.17
N THR A 136 16.62 -2.80 7.29
CA THR A 136 17.94 -2.55 6.69
C THR A 136 17.83 -1.86 5.34
N HIS A 137 16.87 -2.24 4.52
CA HIS A 137 16.81 -1.86 3.12
C HIS A 137 15.66 -0.91 2.80
N MET A 138 14.54 -0.95 3.55
CA MET A 138 13.41 -0.08 3.26
C MET A 138 13.66 1.33 3.78
N PRO A 139 13.68 2.34 2.90
CA PRO A 139 13.79 3.72 3.35
C PRO A 139 12.51 4.17 4.06
N TYR A 140 12.66 4.89 5.14
CA TYR A 140 11.56 5.50 5.89
C TYR A 140 11.99 6.86 6.45
N SER A 141 11.04 7.69 6.79
CA SER A 141 11.27 9.01 7.39
C SER A 141 10.57 9.12 8.74
N GLY A 142 11.21 9.82 9.69
CA GLY A 142 10.68 9.93 11.05
C GLY A 142 10.75 8.62 11.82
N HIS A 143 9.66 8.25 12.49
CA HIS A 143 9.59 7.07 13.36
C HIS A 143 8.68 5.95 12.84
N LEU A 144 7.98 6.17 11.73
CA LEU A 144 7.00 5.21 11.20
C LEU A 144 7.28 4.90 9.73
N LEU A 145 7.12 3.63 9.39
CA LEU A 145 6.91 3.19 8.02
C LEU A 145 5.44 2.76 7.89
N THR A 146 4.69 3.46 7.06
CA THR A 146 3.28 3.16 6.81
C THR A 146 3.09 2.50 5.45
N THR A 147 1.88 1.95 5.21
CA THR A 147 1.49 1.42 3.90
C THR A 147 1.48 2.48 2.81
N GLU A 148 1.19 3.74 3.15
CA GLU A 148 1.27 4.88 2.22
C GLU A 148 2.72 5.16 1.82
N ALA A 149 3.64 5.13 2.79
CA ALA A 149 5.07 5.30 2.53
C ALA A 149 5.61 4.15 1.68
N LEU A 150 5.23 2.90 1.97
CA LEU A 150 5.55 1.75 1.14
C LEU A 150 5.02 1.95 -0.29
N ASN A 151 3.76 2.37 -0.42
CA ASN A 151 3.14 2.58 -1.72
C ASN A 151 3.86 3.64 -2.55
N ALA A 152 4.43 4.68 -1.95
CA ALA A 152 5.19 5.69 -2.68
C ALA A 152 6.37 5.09 -3.46
N TYR A 153 6.95 4.00 -2.96
CA TYR A 153 8.01 3.25 -3.66
C TYR A 153 7.47 2.17 -4.60
N ALA A 154 6.33 1.58 -4.30
CA ALA A 154 5.74 0.49 -5.08
C ALA A 154 4.89 0.99 -6.27
N ALA A 155 4.33 2.20 -6.20
CA ALA A 155 3.45 2.75 -7.22
C ALA A 155 4.04 2.75 -8.64
N PRO A 156 5.32 3.09 -8.87
CA PRO A 156 5.93 3.00 -10.21
C PRO A 156 5.94 1.58 -10.79
N MET A 157 6.07 0.55 -9.93
CA MET A 157 6.02 -0.86 -10.37
C MET A 157 4.61 -1.25 -10.80
N VAL A 158 3.60 -0.81 -10.04
CA VAL A 158 2.19 -1.00 -10.38
C VAL A 158 1.84 -0.31 -11.69
N GLU A 159 2.24 0.94 -11.84
CA GLU A 159 2.01 1.74 -13.05
C GLU A 159 2.65 1.10 -14.28
N GLN A 160 3.90 0.68 -14.18
CA GLN A 160 4.61 0.00 -15.26
C GLN A 160 3.90 -1.30 -15.67
N ALA A 161 3.52 -2.13 -14.70
CA ALA A 161 2.84 -3.38 -14.95
C ALA A 161 1.49 -3.19 -15.67
N ILE A 162 0.69 -2.23 -15.21
CA ILE A 162 -0.61 -1.91 -15.81
C ILE A 162 -0.43 -1.38 -17.23
N ASN A 163 0.45 -0.40 -17.42
CA ASN A 163 0.66 0.23 -18.72
C ASN A 163 1.17 -0.77 -19.76
N GLN A 164 1.98 -1.75 -19.37
CA GLN A 164 2.52 -2.78 -20.27
C GLN A 164 1.42 -3.53 -21.04
N LEU A 165 0.27 -3.80 -20.42
CA LEU A 165 -0.85 -4.49 -21.06
C LEU A 165 -1.92 -3.52 -21.56
N VAL A 166 -2.24 -2.48 -20.82
CA VAL A 166 -3.35 -1.59 -21.14
C VAL A 166 -3.10 -0.80 -22.42
N GLN A 167 -1.86 -0.34 -22.66
CA GLN A 167 -1.50 0.43 -23.85
C GLN A 167 -1.70 -0.33 -25.18
N VAL A 168 -1.70 -1.65 -25.13
CA VAL A 168 -1.90 -2.50 -26.32
C VAL A 168 -3.29 -3.16 -26.36
N THR A 169 -4.14 -2.85 -25.37
CA THR A 169 -5.47 -3.46 -25.22
C THR A 169 -6.56 -2.45 -25.59
N PRO A 170 -7.48 -2.79 -26.49
CA PRO A 170 -8.66 -2.00 -26.76
C PRO A 170 -9.51 -1.81 -25.50
N LEU A 171 -10.09 -0.61 -25.34
CA LEU A 171 -10.89 -0.24 -24.17
C LEU A 171 -11.96 -1.28 -23.82
N GLU A 172 -12.67 -1.78 -24.83
CA GLU A 172 -13.75 -2.77 -24.68
C GLU A 172 -13.26 -4.11 -24.14
N ARG A 173 -11.97 -4.45 -24.34
CA ARG A 173 -11.36 -5.71 -23.91
C ARG A 173 -10.58 -5.62 -22.62
N VAL A 174 -10.43 -4.45 -22.04
CA VAL A 174 -9.65 -4.27 -20.80
C VAL A 174 -10.21 -5.13 -19.67
N ASN A 175 -11.55 -5.21 -19.55
CA ASN A 175 -12.19 -6.04 -18.53
C ASN A 175 -11.95 -7.54 -18.74
N GLU A 176 -11.84 -8.00 -19.98
CA GLU A 176 -11.51 -9.39 -20.33
C GLU A 176 -10.06 -9.72 -19.90
N LYS A 177 -9.19 -8.71 -19.94
CA LYS A 177 -7.76 -8.82 -19.60
C LYS A 177 -7.46 -8.55 -18.12
N ILE A 178 -8.46 -8.25 -17.30
CA ILE A 178 -8.24 -7.86 -15.89
C ILE A 178 -7.46 -8.91 -15.10
N HIS A 179 -7.66 -10.19 -15.38
CA HIS A 179 -6.92 -11.28 -14.75
C HIS A 179 -5.43 -11.25 -15.14
N GLU A 180 -5.12 -11.09 -16.43
CA GLU A 180 -3.73 -11.00 -16.93
C GLU A 180 -3.03 -9.76 -16.34
N ILE A 181 -3.74 -8.62 -16.28
CA ILE A 181 -3.24 -7.39 -15.68
C ILE A 181 -2.94 -7.63 -14.19
N THR A 182 -3.85 -8.30 -13.47
CA THR A 182 -3.66 -8.59 -12.04
C THR A 182 -2.45 -9.48 -11.79
N GLU A 183 -2.25 -10.53 -12.60
CA GLU A 183 -1.09 -11.42 -12.47
C GLU A 183 0.23 -10.71 -12.81
N LEU A 184 0.21 -9.80 -13.78
CA LEU A 184 1.40 -9.01 -14.12
C LEU A 184 1.77 -8.04 -12.98
N VAL A 185 0.77 -7.35 -12.42
CA VAL A 185 0.96 -6.47 -11.24
C VAL A 185 1.46 -7.29 -10.06
N ARG A 186 0.89 -8.49 -9.82
CA ARG A 186 1.34 -9.42 -8.77
C ARG A 186 2.81 -9.78 -8.92
N GLY A 187 3.24 -10.15 -10.12
CA GLY A 187 4.63 -10.53 -10.40
C GLY A 187 5.60 -9.38 -10.10
N HIS A 188 5.34 -8.19 -10.64
CA HIS A 188 6.18 -7.01 -10.41
C HIS A 188 6.24 -6.61 -8.92
N LEU A 189 5.09 -6.60 -8.23
CA LEU A 189 5.05 -6.29 -6.80
C LEU A 189 5.77 -7.34 -5.97
N GLN A 190 5.62 -8.63 -6.28
CA GLN A 190 6.27 -9.71 -5.54
C GLN A 190 7.80 -9.62 -5.61
N GLU A 191 8.35 -9.39 -6.80
CA GLU A 191 9.79 -9.20 -6.99
C GLU A 191 10.31 -7.97 -6.25
N PHE A 192 9.59 -6.86 -6.36
CA PHE A 192 9.96 -5.61 -5.69
C PHE A 192 9.92 -5.74 -4.17
N LEU A 193 8.83 -6.26 -3.61
CA LEU A 193 8.62 -6.35 -2.16
C LEU A 193 9.56 -7.37 -1.49
N ALA A 194 9.94 -8.44 -2.20
CA ALA A 194 10.85 -9.46 -1.69
C ALA A 194 12.24 -8.90 -1.32
N ILE A 195 12.70 -7.86 -2.02
CA ILE A 195 13.98 -7.18 -1.72
C ILE A 195 13.96 -6.60 -0.30
N TYR A 196 12.81 -6.13 0.13
CA TYR A 196 12.61 -5.52 1.45
C TYR A 196 12.10 -6.52 2.52
N GLY A 197 12.01 -7.81 2.21
CA GLY A 197 11.49 -8.81 3.12
C GLY A 197 9.97 -8.69 3.37
N ILE A 198 9.24 -8.13 2.42
CA ILE A 198 7.79 -8.00 2.49
C ILE A 198 7.16 -9.09 1.61
N THR A 199 6.31 -9.91 2.22
CA THR A 199 5.55 -10.95 1.53
C THR A 199 4.26 -10.38 0.98
N LEU A 200 4.01 -10.56 -0.32
CA LEU A 200 2.77 -10.23 -0.99
C LEU A 200 1.78 -11.40 -0.85
N ASN A 201 0.61 -11.16 -0.26
CA ASN A 201 -0.42 -12.18 -0.08
C ASN A 201 -1.40 -12.22 -1.23
N ASP A 202 -1.93 -11.05 -1.60
CA ASP A 202 -2.94 -10.94 -2.64
C ASP A 202 -2.91 -9.56 -3.29
N VAL A 203 -3.46 -9.47 -4.51
CA VAL A 203 -3.59 -8.24 -5.29
C VAL A 203 -4.98 -8.20 -5.89
N LYS A 204 -5.62 -7.06 -5.81
CA LYS A 204 -6.90 -6.77 -6.48
C LYS A 204 -6.72 -5.55 -7.35
N VAL A 205 -7.05 -5.67 -8.62
CA VAL A 205 -7.01 -4.58 -9.59
C VAL A 205 -8.44 -4.28 -10.02
N LEU A 206 -8.81 -3.01 -9.94
CA LEU A 206 -10.07 -2.47 -10.44
C LEU A 206 -9.74 -1.42 -11.48
N MET A 207 -10.40 -1.50 -12.64
CA MET A 207 -10.23 -0.52 -13.70
C MET A 207 -11.58 0.01 -14.16
N ARG A 208 -11.64 1.30 -14.43
CA ARG A 208 -12.86 1.98 -14.89
C ARG A 208 -12.50 3.12 -15.85
N PRO A 209 -13.35 3.47 -16.81
CA PRO A 209 -13.14 4.64 -17.65
C PRO A 209 -13.02 5.91 -16.78
N GLY A 210 -12.01 6.73 -17.07
CA GLY A 210 -11.77 8.01 -16.38
C GLY A 210 -12.81 9.05 -16.74
N ASP A 211 -13.18 9.12 -18.03
CA ASP A 211 -14.16 10.08 -18.54
C ASP A 211 -15.60 9.62 -18.21
N GLU A 212 -16.38 10.52 -17.61
CA GLU A 212 -17.79 10.31 -17.31
C GLU A 212 -18.64 10.06 -18.56
N ARG A 213 -18.33 10.74 -19.64
CA ARG A 213 -19.01 10.57 -20.94
C ARG A 213 -18.80 9.17 -21.50
N MET A 214 -17.59 8.64 -21.34
CA MET A 214 -17.28 7.27 -21.75
C MET A 214 -18.06 6.25 -20.91
N ARG A 215 -18.19 6.49 -19.60
CA ARG A 215 -19.00 5.65 -18.71
C ARG A 215 -20.48 5.64 -19.11
N GLU A 216 -21.03 6.81 -19.45
CA GLU A 216 -22.41 6.93 -19.94
C GLU A 216 -22.62 6.16 -21.25
N LEU A 217 -21.70 6.29 -22.22
CA LEU A 217 -21.76 5.55 -23.50
C LEU A 217 -21.69 4.03 -23.31
N ILE A 218 -20.79 3.55 -22.43
CA ILE A 218 -20.67 2.12 -22.12
C ILE A 218 -21.95 1.61 -21.46
N SER A 219 -22.56 2.40 -20.57
CA SER A 219 -23.83 2.02 -19.92
C SER A 219 -24.98 1.86 -20.92
N LEU A 220 -25.04 2.72 -21.94
CA LEU A 220 -26.06 2.61 -23.01
C LEU A 220 -25.90 1.30 -23.81
N ARG A 221 -24.68 0.85 -24.06
CA ARG A 221 -24.42 -0.46 -24.70
C ARG A 221 -24.91 -1.63 -23.85
N ALA A 222 -24.82 -1.52 -22.53
CA ALA A 222 -25.33 -2.55 -21.61
C ALA A 222 -26.85 -2.72 -21.68
N PHE A 223 -27.60 -1.72 -22.18
CA PHE A 223 -29.03 -1.81 -22.51
C PHE A 223 -29.33 -2.43 -23.88
N GLY A 224 -28.35 -2.98 -24.56
CA GLY A 224 -28.51 -3.66 -25.84
C GLY A 224 -28.53 -2.75 -27.09
N LEU A 225 -28.17 -1.48 -26.93
CA LEU A 225 -28.02 -0.58 -28.06
C LEU A 225 -26.78 -0.93 -28.89
N SER A 226 -26.90 -0.84 -30.23
CA SER A 226 -25.72 -0.92 -31.07
C SER A 226 -24.79 0.26 -30.78
N GLU A 227 -23.50 0.14 -31.13
CA GLU A 227 -22.52 1.19 -30.91
C GLU A 227 -22.95 2.54 -31.56
N LEU A 228 -23.45 2.48 -32.80
CA LEU A 228 -23.92 3.64 -33.52
C LEU A 228 -25.16 4.26 -32.86
N ASP A 229 -26.08 3.43 -32.37
CA ASP A 229 -27.31 3.89 -31.73
C ASP A 229 -27.04 4.46 -30.35
N ALA A 230 -26.09 3.88 -29.59
CA ALA A 230 -25.65 4.42 -28.31
C ALA A 230 -25.04 5.83 -28.50
N VAL A 231 -24.19 6.04 -29.52
CA VAL A 231 -23.63 7.36 -29.82
C VAL A 231 -24.71 8.34 -30.23
N ARG A 232 -25.63 7.94 -31.09
CA ARG A 232 -26.76 8.80 -31.53
C ARG A 232 -27.65 9.19 -30.37
N TYR A 233 -28.01 8.24 -29.52
CA TYR A 233 -28.81 8.48 -28.30
C TYR A 233 -28.11 9.44 -27.36
N TYR A 234 -26.80 9.21 -27.12
CA TYR A 234 -25.99 10.07 -26.27
C TYR A 234 -25.93 11.52 -26.79
N VAL A 235 -25.69 11.69 -28.08
CA VAL A 235 -25.67 13.03 -28.72
C VAL A 235 -27.04 13.71 -28.58
N ALA A 236 -28.12 12.99 -28.84
CA ALA A 236 -29.48 13.52 -28.72
C ALA A 236 -29.79 13.94 -27.26
N LEU A 237 -29.41 13.11 -26.28
CA LEU A 237 -29.56 13.43 -24.85
C LEU A 237 -28.79 14.71 -24.47
N LYS A 238 -27.54 14.83 -24.89
CA LYS A 238 -26.70 16.01 -24.57
C LYS A 238 -27.19 17.28 -25.30
N MET A 239 -27.78 17.15 -26.49
CA MET A 239 -28.45 18.27 -27.17
C MET A 239 -29.72 18.72 -26.45
N ALA A 240 -30.52 17.78 -25.94
CA ALA A 240 -31.71 18.08 -25.15
C ALA A 240 -31.37 18.77 -23.83
N GLU A 241 -30.34 18.26 -23.10
CA GLU A 241 -29.85 18.88 -21.86
C GLU A 241 -29.39 20.34 -22.08
N ARG A 242 -28.85 20.66 -23.26
CA ARG A 242 -28.42 22.03 -23.64
C ARG A 242 -29.54 22.88 -24.19
N GLY A 243 -30.75 22.36 -24.26
CA GLY A 243 -31.90 23.10 -24.83
C GLY A 243 -31.82 23.34 -26.34
N LEU A 244 -30.92 22.60 -27.03
CA LEU A 244 -30.72 22.74 -28.47
C LEU A 244 -31.76 21.96 -29.28
N VAL A 245 -32.43 21.00 -28.68
CA VAL A 245 -33.52 20.22 -29.26
C VAL A 245 -34.59 20.07 -28.18
N SER A 246 -35.84 20.39 -28.48
CA SER A 246 -36.97 20.06 -27.62
C SER A 246 -37.08 18.53 -27.57
N ALA A 247 -37.04 17.94 -26.40
CA ALA A 247 -37.28 16.52 -26.27
C ALA A 247 -38.69 16.23 -26.81
N PRO A 248 -38.85 15.36 -27.81
CA PRO A 248 -40.18 15.00 -28.28
C PRO A 248 -40.92 14.33 -27.14
N ASN A 249 -42.11 14.80 -26.83
CA ASN A 249 -42.96 14.23 -25.78
C ASN A 249 -43.13 12.73 -26.06
N GLY A 250 -42.41 11.91 -25.29
CA GLY A 250 -42.74 10.51 -25.03
C GLY A 250 -42.41 9.46 -26.08
N SER A 251 -41.83 9.78 -27.24
CA SER A 251 -41.35 8.74 -28.16
C SER A 251 -40.04 9.10 -28.84
N LEU A 252 -39.08 8.19 -28.74
CA LEU A 252 -37.76 8.27 -29.41
C LEU A 252 -37.83 8.08 -30.93
N GLU A 253 -39.05 7.95 -31.50
CA GLU A 253 -39.30 7.64 -32.91
C GLU A 253 -38.80 8.69 -33.90
N GLY A 254 -38.65 9.93 -33.47
CA GLY A 254 -38.18 11.02 -34.34
C GLY A 254 -36.67 11.24 -34.40
N VAL A 255 -35.92 10.62 -33.48
CA VAL A 255 -34.50 10.90 -33.28
C VAL A 255 -33.60 9.73 -33.70
N VAL A 256 -34.14 8.50 -33.68
CA VAL A 256 -33.38 7.29 -34.03
C VAL A 256 -34.20 6.47 -35.04
N PRO A 257 -33.93 6.56 -36.34
CA PRO A 257 -34.57 5.71 -37.31
C PRO A 257 -34.17 4.26 -37.09
N GLY A 258 -35.13 3.39 -36.74
CA GLY A 258 -34.89 1.94 -36.65
C GLY A 258 -34.98 1.30 -35.27
N VAL A 259 -35.45 2.00 -34.23
CA VAL A 259 -35.77 1.36 -32.95
C VAL A 259 -37.10 0.59 -33.06
N PRO A 260 -37.13 -0.75 -32.91
CA PRO A 260 -38.39 -1.48 -32.93
C PRO A 260 -39.25 -1.10 -31.72
N HIS A 261 -40.56 -0.96 -31.96
CA HIS A 261 -41.52 -0.76 -30.89
C HIS A 261 -41.44 -1.89 -29.85
N LEU A 262 -41.06 -1.53 -28.65
CA LEU A 262 -41.33 -2.39 -27.49
C LEU A 262 -42.72 -2.07 -27.01
N GLY A 263 -43.68 -2.93 -27.43
CA GLY A 263 -45.05 -2.93 -26.96
C GLY A 263 -45.18 -3.50 -25.54
#